data_58e7b9245ef483e2ca72eb02c988a4fe
#
_entry.id   58e7b9245ef483e2ca72eb02c988a4fe
#
_cell.length_a   1.000
_cell.length_b   1.000
_cell.length_c   1.000
_cell.angle_alpha   90.00
_cell.angle_beta   90.00
_cell.angle_gamma   90.00
#
_symmetry.space_group_name_H-M   'P 1'
#
loop_
_entity.id
_entity.type
_entity.pdbx_description
1 polymer ?
#
loop_
_entity_poly.entity_id
_entity_poly.type
_entity_poly.pdbx_seq_one_letter_code
_entity_poly.pdbx_strand_id
1 'polypeptide(L)'
;MNINKIATIRNARGGNNPDVLQVSLDCEKFGADGITVHPRPDERHIRYADVYALKKILTTEFNIEGYPSESFMELVLNVQPAQVTLVPDSPDQITSNHGWDTVENQAFLTDIVSVLRANGIRASIFVDANEKMVEYAARAGADRVELYTEPYARNYTALSPEKAIEPFVLAAGTARTCGLGLNAGHDLSLVNLAYMKKCIPWLDEVSIGHALVCDALYLGLENTIREYKHRIDD
;
A
#
# COMPACT_ATOMS: atom_id res chain seq x y z
N MET A 1 0.39 7.44 -3.27
CA MET A 1 0.80 6.84 -4.56
C MET A 1 1.96 5.90 -4.34
N ASN A 2 1.93 4.68 -4.91
CA ASN A 2 3.05 3.74 -4.88
C ASN A 2 3.96 3.97 -6.09
N ILE A 3 5.24 4.27 -5.84
CA ILE A 3 6.23 4.65 -6.88
C ILE A 3 7.18 3.52 -7.27
N ASN A 4 6.95 2.29 -6.85
CA ASN A 4 7.84 1.15 -7.17
C ASN A 4 8.07 0.99 -8.67
N LYS A 5 7.04 1.20 -9.50
CA LYS A 5 7.16 1.07 -10.97
C LYS A 5 8.01 2.17 -11.61
N ILE A 6 8.04 3.36 -11.03
CA ILE A 6 8.97 4.43 -11.44
C ILE A 6 10.42 3.97 -11.23
N ALA A 7 10.70 3.41 -10.05
CA ALA A 7 12.02 2.85 -9.75
C ALA A 7 12.38 1.64 -10.63
N THR A 8 11.39 0.80 -11.00
CA THR A 8 11.58 -0.29 -11.97
C THR A 8 12.04 0.25 -13.33
N ILE A 9 11.41 1.31 -13.84
CA ILE A 9 11.80 1.95 -15.10
C ILE A 9 13.22 2.51 -15.00
N ARG A 10 13.56 3.21 -13.91
CA ARG A 10 14.93 3.70 -13.65
C ARG A 10 15.95 2.57 -13.71
N ASN A 11 15.67 1.46 -13.03
CA ASN A 11 16.61 0.35 -12.91
C ASN A 11 16.78 -0.44 -14.23
N ALA A 12 15.80 -0.40 -15.13
CA ALA A 12 15.84 -1.11 -16.41
C ALA A 12 17.02 -0.68 -17.32
N ARG A 13 17.55 0.54 -17.15
CA ARG A 13 18.67 1.05 -17.94
C ARG A 13 19.92 1.43 -17.12
N GLY A 14 19.82 1.37 -15.80
CA GLY A 14 20.82 1.96 -14.91
C GLY A 14 20.72 3.50 -14.88
N GLY A 15 21.56 4.15 -14.11
CA GLY A 15 21.51 5.61 -13.96
C GLY A 15 20.36 6.07 -13.06
N ASN A 16 19.88 7.30 -13.26
CA ASN A 16 18.86 7.95 -12.42
C ASN A 16 17.73 8.60 -13.25
N ASN A 17 17.29 7.97 -14.31
CA ASN A 17 16.17 8.45 -15.12
C ASN A 17 15.14 7.33 -15.33
N PRO A 18 13.86 7.52 -14.88
CA PRO A 18 13.35 8.68 -14.16
C PRO A 18 13.97 8.84 -12.78
N ASP A 19 14.15 10.09 -12.31
CA ASP A 19 14.58 10.40 -10.95
C ASP A 19 13.43 10.14 -9.97
N VAL A 20 13.60 9.13 -9.12
CA VAL A 20 12.57 8.69 -8.15
C VAL A 20 12.25 9.80 -7.14
N LEU A 21 13.24 10.58 -6.72
CA LEU A 21 13.04 11.68 -5.77
C LEU A 21 12.24 12.81 -6.42
N GLN A 22 12.63 13.22 -7.62
CA GLN A 22 11.91 14.26 -8.35
C GLN A 22 10.48 13.85 -8.66
N VAL A 23 10.26 12.61 -9.14
CA VAL A 23 8.89 12.10 -9.39
C VAL A 23 8.05 12.08 -8.12
N SER A 24 8.63 11.78 -6.95
CA SER A 24 7.90 11.81 -5.69
C SER A 24 7.44 13.23 -5.31
N LEU A 25 8.31 14.23 -5.47
CA LEU A 25 7.96 15.64 -5.25
C LEU A 25 6.90 16.12 -6.26
N ASP A 26 7.00 15.68 -7.51
CA ASP A 26 5.98 15.99 -8.52
C ASP A 26 4.64 15.34 -8.17
N CYS A 27 4.63 14.11 -7.63
CA CYS A 27 3.41 13.47 -7.16
C CYS A 27 2.74 14.25 -6.02
N GLU A 28 3.50 14.71 -5.02
CA GLU A 28 2.97 15.57 -3.96
C GLU A 28 2.39 16.87 -4.54
N LYS A 29 3.12 17.53 -5.42
CA LYS A 29 2.68 18.75 -6.10
C LYS A 29 1.40 18.55 -6.91
N PHE A 30 1.20 17.38 -7.50
CA PHE A 30 0.01 17.04 -8.29
C PHE A 30 -1.17 16.57 -7.43
N GLY A 31 -1.00 16.47 -6.10
CA GLY A 31 -2.06 16.22 -5.15
C GLY A 31 -2.08 14.81 -4.54
N ALA A 32 -1.00 14.04 -4.65
CA ALA A 32 -0.88 12.79 -3.89
C ALA A 32 -0.77 13.11 -2.38
N ASP A 33 -1.58 12.45 -1.55
CA ASP A 33 -1.60 12.63 -0.09
C ASP A 33 -0.49 11.84 0.61
N GLY A 34 0.17 10.95 -0.09
CA GLY A 34 1.28 10.16 0.44
C GLY A 34 2.04 9.40 -0.64
N ILE A 35 3.27 9.02 -0.29
CA ILE A 35 4.16 8.22 -1.12
C ILE A 35 4.38 6.88 -0.45
N THR A 36 4.16 5.81 -1.21
CA THR A 36 4.40 4.43 -0.77
C THR A 36 5.56 3.82 -1.54
N VAL A 37 6.43 3.14 -0.83
CA VAL A 37 7.57 2.40 -1.39
C VAL A 37 7.69 1.01 -0.77
N HIS A 38 8.20 0.04 -1.55
CA HIS A 38 8.48 -1.31 -1.09
C HIS A 38 9.95 -1.66 -1.39
N PRO A 39 10.89 -1.33 -0.50
CA PRO A 39 12.30 -1.68 -0.67
C PRO A 39 12.51 -3.18 -0.42
N ARG A 40 12.50 -3.97 -1.48
CA ARG A 40 12.80 -5.41 -1.38
C ARG A 40 14.28 -5.65 -1.10
N PRO A 41 14.65 -6.77 -0.45
CA PRO A 41 16.06 -7.07 -0.12
C PRO A 41 17.01 -7.08 -1.31
N ASP A 42 16.51 -7.39 -2.51
CA ASP A 42 17.31 -7.42 -3.75
C ASP A 42 17.33 -6.07 -4.49
N GLU A 43 16.69 -5.04 -3.95
CA GLU A 43 16.62 -3.69 -4.51
C GLU A 43 16.19 -3.64 -6.00
N ARG A 44 15.36 -4.61 -6.44
CA ARG A 44 14.93 -4.71 -7.85
C ARG A 44 14.19 -3.47 -8.37
N HIS A 45 13.66 -2.65 -7.48
CA HIS A 45 13.04 -1.35 -7.80
C HIS A 45 13.50 -0.26 -6.82
N ILE A 46 12.83 -0.04 -5.69
CA ILE A 46 13.26 0.92 -4.65
C ILE A 46 14.52 0.39 -3.97
N ARG A 47 15.53 1.25 -3.87
CA ARG A 47 16.78 0.96 -3.15
C ARG A 47 16.68 1.49 -1.73
N TYR A 48 17.42 0.93 -0.80
CA TYR A 48 17.47 1.45 0.58
C TYR A 48 17.94 2.91 0.62
N ALA A 49 18.88 3.28 -0.25
CA ALA A 49 19.32 4.66 -0.40
C ALA A 49 18.18 5.62 -0.82
N ASP A 50 17.25 5.17 -1.68
CA ASP A 50 16.08 5.96 -2.06
C ASP A 50 15.20 6.25 -0.84
N VAL A 51 15.00 5.25 0.04
CA VAL A 51 14.15 5.39 1.24
C VAL A 51 14.67 6.49 2.17
N TYR A 52 15.98 6.48 2.46
CA TYR A 52 16.61 7.53 3.28
C TYR A 52 16.56 8.90 2.63
N ALA A 53 16.68 8.96 1.30
CA ALA A 53 16.62 10.23 0.58
C ALA A 53 15.19 10.78 0.52
N LEU A 54 14.19 9.94 0.26
CA LEU A 54 12.77 10.29 0.26
C LEU A 54 12.32 10.84 1.60
N LYS A 55 12.72 10.22 2.72
CA LYS A 55 12.36 10.72 4.06
C LYS A 55 12.75 12.17 4.30
N LYS A 56 13.84 12.64 3.68
CA LYS A 56 14.36 14.01 3.88
C LYS A 56 13.59 15.07 3.09
N ILE A 57 12.88 14.67 2.05
CA ILE A 57 12.26 15.61 1.10
C ILE A 57 10.74 15.56 1.09
N LEU A 58 10.13 14.41 1.45
CA LEU A 58 8.68 14.27 1.45
C LEU A 58 8.05 15.09 2.58
N THR A 59 6.91 15.72 2.25
CA THR A 59 6.11 16.54 3.16
C THR A 59 4.76 15.93 3.47
N THR A 60 4.33 14.96 2.67
CA THR A 60 3.10 14.17 2.86
C THR A 60 3.39 12.86 3.61
N GLU A 61 2.39 12.00 3.73
CA GLU A 61 2.58 10.71 4.40
C GLU A 61 3.57 9.82 3.66
N PHE A 62 4.53 9.27 4.40
CA PHE A 62 5.47 8.30 3.87
C PHE A 62 5.14 6.91 4.42
N ASN A 63 4.73 5.99 3.54
CA ASN A 63 4.46 4.59 3.85
C ASN A 63 5.56 3.69 3.28
N ILE A 64 6.08 2.76 4.11
CA ILE A 64 7.07 1.76 3.68
C ILE A 64 6.45 0.38 3.83
N GLU A 65 6.33 -0.33 2.71
CA GLU A 65 5.85 -1.72 2.67
C GLU A 65 7.02 -2.69 2.78
N GLY A 66 6.84 -3.82 3.46
CA GLY A 66 7.83 -4.89 3.45
C GLY A 66 7.52 -6.03 4.40
N TYR A 67 8.24 -7.15 4.19
CA TYR A 67 8.28 -8.25 5.13
C TYR A 67 9.15 -7.84 6.33
N PRO A 68 8.70 -8.06 7.58
CA PRO A 68 9.40 -7.60 8.78
C PRO A 68 10.63 -8.48 9.12
N SER A 69 11.58 -8.54 8.19
CA SER A 69 12.91 -9.08 8.45
C SER A 69 13.72 -8.15 9.36
N GLU A 70 14.80 -8.65 9.95
CA GLU A 70 15.69 -7.85 10.79
C GLU A 70 16.18 -6.59 10.06
N SER A 71 16.65 -6.72 8.81
CA SER A 71 17.13 -5.58 7.99
C SER A 71 16.02 -4.59 7.63
N PHE A 72 14.79 -5.07 7.39
CA PHE A 72 13.66 -4.20 7.14
C PHE A 72 13.26 -3.43 8.40
N MET A 73 13.21 -4.11 9.56
CA MET A 73 12.91 -3.46 10.84
C MET A 73 13.98 -2.42 11.20
N GLU A 74 15.26 -2.71 10.99
CA GLU A 74 16.33 -1.74 11.16
C GLU A 74 16.13 -0.50 10.26
N LEU A 75 15.80 -0.71 8.97
CA LEU A 75 15.52 0.37 8.03
C LEU A 75 14.38 1.27 8.52
N VAL A 76 13.22 0.69 8.84
CA VAL A 76 12.03 1.50 9.19
C VAL A 76 12.17 2.19 10.53
N LEU A 77 12.87 1.59 11.50
CA LEU A 77 13.16 2.22 12.78
C LEU A 77 14.15 3.40 12.66
N ASN A 78 15.09 3.32 11.71
CA ASN A 78 16.01 4.42 11.42
C ASN A 78 15.33 5.55 10.62
N VAL A 79 14.44 5.21 9.68
CA VAL A 79 13.74 6.17 8.80
C VAL A 79 12.56 6.83 9.51
N GLN A 80 11.88 6.11 10.39
CA GLN A 80 10.66 6.56 11.08
C GLN A 80 9.61 7.13 10.11
N PRO A 81 9.08 6.31 9.19
CA PRO A 81 8.00 6.73 8.30
C PRO A 81 6.72 7.01 9.09
N ALA A 82 5.73 7.65 8.46
CA ALA A 82 4.41 7.82 9.05
C ALA A 82 3.69 6.49 9.24
N GLN A 83 3.89 5.56 8.31
CA GLN A 83 3.26 4.23 8.31
C GLN A 83 4.23 3.16 7.80
N VAL A 84 4.08 1.96 8.34
CA VAL A 84 4.65 0.72 7.79
C VAL A 84 3.51 -0.23 7.47
N THR A 85 3.47 -0.73 6.23
CA THR A 85 2.55 -1.81 5.83
C THR A 85 3.31 -3.13 5.79
N LEU A 86 2.96 -4.03 6.71
CA LEU A 86 3.56 -5.35 6.82
C LEU A 86 2.97 -6.29 5.76
N VAL A 87 3.80 -6.84 4.87
CA VAL A 87 3.41 -7.78 3.82
C VAL A 87 4.10 -9.14 4.01
N PRO A 88 3.43 -10.27 3.68
CA PRO A 88 3.97 -11.62 3.91
C PRO A 88 4.94 -12.09 2.82
N ASP A 89 5.39 -11.18 1.96
CA ASP A 89 6.16 -11.52 0.76
C ASP A 89 7.49 -12.18 1.08
N SER A 90 7.71 -13.39 0.57
CA SER A 90 9.03 -13.98 0.57
C SER A 90 10.02 -13.19 -0.33
N PRO A 91 11.33 -13.24 -0.07
CA PRO A 91 12.33 -12.53 -0.89
C PRO A 91 12.25 -12.85 -2.38
N ASP A 92 11.90 -14.08 -2.75
CA ASP A 92 11.84 -14.55 -4.15
C ASP A 92 10.51 -14.22 -4.86
N GLN A 93 9.51 -13.71 -4.14
CA GLN A 93 8.20 -13.41 -4.69
C GLN A 93 8.24 -12.18 -5.62
N ILE A 94 7.71 -12.30 -6.84
CA ILE A 94 7.76 -11.22 -7.85
C ILE A 94 6.88 -10.04 -7.43
N THR A 95 5.68 -10.32 -6.94
CA THR A 95 4.71 -9.34 -6.43
C THR A 95 3.88 -9.99 -5.34
N SER A 96 3.27 -9.17 -4.47
CA SER A 96 2.33 -9.66 -3.46
C SER A 96 1.16 -10.37 -4.14
N ASN A 97 0.81 -11.55 -3.66
CA ASN A 97 -0.24 -12.39 -4.23
C ASN A 97 -1.20 -12.95 -3.18
N HIS A 98 -1.00 -12.61 -1.91
CA HIS A 98 -1.87 -12.93 -0.77
C HIS A 98 -1.57 -12.01 0.41
N GLY A 99 -2.51 -11.87 1.33
CA GLY A 99 -2.32 -11.21 2.61
C GLY A 99 -1.74 -12.14 3.69
N TRP A 100 -1.47 -11.60 4.87
CA TRP A 100 -1.04 -12.38 6.02
C TRP A 100 -2.13 -13.36 6.48
N ASP A 101 -1.76 -14.59 6.79
CA ASP A 101 -2.52 -15.40 7.74
C ASP A 101 -2.25 -14.86 9.15
N THR A 102 -3.11 -13.94 9.57
CA THR A 102 -2.96 -13.26 10.87
C THR A 102 -3.30 -14.17 12.05
N VAL A 103 -3.97 -15.29 11.80
CA VAL A 103 -4.27 -16.30 12.83
C VAL A 103 -3.02 -17.09 13.16
N GLU A 104 -2.37 -17.65 12.15
CA GLU A 104 -1.14 -18.44 12.32
C GLU A 104 0.02 -17.59 12.81
N ASN A 105 0.09 -16.34 12.33
CA ASN A 105 1.20 -15.42 12.61
C ASN A 105 0.90 -14.41 13.71
N GLN A 106 -0.15 -14.59 14.51
CA GLN A 106 -0.60 -13.60 15.49
C GLN A 106 0.49 -13.16 16.46
N ALA A 107 1.19 -14.09 17.08
CA ALA A 107 2.24 -13.77 18.06
C ALA A 107 3.36 -12.95 17.40
N PHE A 108 3.85 -13.39 16.25
CA PHE A 108 4.89 -12.71 15.48
C PHE A 108 4.46 -11.28 15.11
N LEU A 109 3.26 -11.12 14.56
CA LEU A 109 2.74 -9.81 14.16
C LEU A 109 2.53 -8.90 15.37
N THR A 110 2.08 -9.45 16.51
CA THR A 110 1.94 -8.68 17.76
C THR A 110 3.28 -8.09 18.21
N ASP A 111 4.35 -8.88 18.19
CA ASP A 111 5.69 -8.42 18.58
C ASP A 111 6.17 -7.31 17.63
N ILE A 112 6.04 -7.49 16.33
CA ILE A 112 6.45 -6.50 15.32
C ILE A 112 5.64 -5.20 15.46
N VAL A 113 4.31 -5.31 15.55
CA VAL A 113 3.43 -4.15 15.71
C VAL A 113 3.75 -3.38 16.99
N SER A 114 4.03 -4.09 18.09
CA SER A 114 4.40 -3.44 19.36
C SER A 114 5.68 -2.60 19.24
N VAL A 115 6.68 -3.11 18.51
CA VAL A 115 7.94 -2.39 18.25
C VAL A 115 7.67 -1.14 17.40
N LEU A 116 6.90 -1.24 16.31
CA LEU A 116 6.57 -0.11 15.46
C LEU A 116 5.83 0.99 16.24
N ARG A 117 4.80 0.61 17.01
CA ARG A 117 4.00 1.56 17.82
C ARG A 117 4.82 2.21 18.93
N ALA A 118 5.71 1.47 19.58
CA ALA A 118 6.61 2.03 20.60
C ALA A 118 7.55 3.11 20.02
N ASN A 119 7.79 3.08 18.71
CA ASN A 119 8.57 4.09 17.98
C ASN A 119 7.71 5.15 17.26
N GLY A 120 6.40 5.21 17.54
CA GLY A 120 5.49 6.20 16.96
C GLY A 120 5.18 5.97 15.48
N ILE A 121 5.40 4.75 14.97
CA ILE A 121 5.13 4.37 13.58
C ILE A 121 3.77 3.66 13.52
N ARG A 122 2.85 4.15 12.67
CA ARG A 122 1.55 3.51 12.42
C ARG A 122 1.77 2.17 11.73
N ALA A 123 1.22 1.10 12.30
CA ALA A 123 1.32 -0.25 11.76
C ALA A 123 0.07 -0.63 10.98
N SER A 124 0.22 -0.92 9.69
CA SER A 124 -0.80 -1.49 8.81
C SER A 124 -0.43 -2.95 8.47
N ILE A 125 -1.41 -3.85 8.47
CA ILE A 125 -1.20 -5.26 8.10
C ILE A 125 -1.93 -5.54 6.79
N PHE A 126 -1.19 -6.03 5.78
CA PHE A 126 -1.74 -6.42 4.48
C PHE A 126 -2.46 -7.76 4.61
N VAL A 127 -3.76 -7.80 4.30
CA VAL A 127 -4.62 -8.96 4.50
C VAL A 127 -5.53 -9.21 3.30
N ASP A 128 -5.92 -10.46 3.10
CA ASP A 128 -7.01 -10.78 2.19
C ASP A 128 -8.34 -10.22 2.74
N ALA A 129 -9.33 -10.00 1.86
CA ALA A 129 -10.67 -9.56 2.23
C ALA A 129 -11.43 -10.68 2.97
N ASN A 130 -11.02 -10.95 4.20
CA ASN A 130 -11.52 -11.99 5.09
C ASN A 130 -11.69 -11.44 6.50
N GLU A 131 -12.91 -11.50 7.03
CA GLU A 131 -13.28 -10.95 8.34
C GLU A 131 -12.38 -11.50 9.46
N LYS A 132 -12.07 -12.80 9.45
CA LYS A 132 -11.23 -13.43 10.47
C LYS A 132 -9.79 -12.89 10.42
N MET A 133 -9.24 -12.68 9.24
CA MET A 133 -7.91 -12.09 9.07
C MET A 133 -7.86 -10.67 9.63
N VAL A 134 -8.90 -9.89 9.40
CA VAL A 134 -9.04 -8.53 9.92
C VAL A 134 -9.17 -8.50 11.45
N GLU A 135 -10.00 -9.39 12.03
CA GLU A 135 -10.13 -9.50 13.50
C GLU A 135 -8.80 -9.81 14.17
N TYR A 136 -8.02 -10.75 13.61
CA TYR A 136 -6.74 -11.13 14.19
C TYR A 136 -5.64 -10.08 13.96
N ALA A 137 -5.72 -9.29 12.89
CA ALA A 137 -4.89 -8.10 12.74
C ALA A 137 -5.17 -7.07 13.86
N ALA A 138 -6.44 -6.84 14.18
CA ALA A 138 -6.80 -6.00 15.33
C ALA A 138 -6.27 -6.56 16.66
N ARG A 139 -6.37 -7.87 16.88
CA ARG A 139 -5.83 -8.53 18.09
C ARG A 139 -4.29 -8.43 18.16
N ALA A 140 -3.61 -8.39 17.03
CA ALA A 140 -2.17 -8.14 16.98
C ALA A 140 -1.81 -6.68 17.30
N GLY A 141 -2.80 -5.79 17.47
CA GLY A 141 -2.61 -4.41 17.84
C GLY A 141 -2.36 -3.46 16.66
N ALA A 142 -2.65 -3.88 15.43
CA ALA A 142 -2.53 -3.03 14.26
C ALA A 142 -3.34 -1.74 14.41
N ASP A 143 -2.87 -0.66 13.78
CA ASP A 143 -3.62 0.60 13.68
C ASP A 143 -4.53 0.58 12.45
N ARG A 144 -4.11 -0.12 11.38
CA ARG A 144 -4.83 -0.26 10.12
C ARG A 144 -4.70 -1.66 9.54
N VAL A 145 -5.57 -1.98 8.61
CA VAL A 145 -5.40 -3.09 7.66
C VAL A 145 -5.42 -2.55 6.25
N GLU A 146 -4.66 -3.18 5.37
CA GLU A 146 -4.70 -2.92 3.94
C GLU A 146 -5.25 -4.16 3.24
N LEU A 147 -6.40 -4.00 2.56
CA LEU A 147 -7.03 -5.10 1.83
C LEU A 147 -6.33 -5.35 0.48
N TYR A 148 -5.95 -6.58 0.23
CA TYR A 148 -5.42 -7.04 -1.05
C TYR A 148 -6.52 -7.07 -2.11
N THR A 149 -6.45 -6.21 -3.12
CA THR A 149 -7.56 -5.94 -4.04
C THR A 149 -7.47 -6.59 -5.42
N GLU A 150 -6.47 -7.44 -5.71
CA GLU A 150 -6.43 -8.17 -6.99
C GLU A 150 -7.68 -9.03 -7.22
N PRO A 151 -8.20 -9.81 -6.22
CA PRO A 151 -9.42 -10.58 -6.43
C PRO A 151 -10.63 -9.70 -6.75
N TYR A 152 -10.72 -8.49 -6.19
CA TYR A 152 -11.73 -7.51 -6.55
C TYR A 152 -11.57 -7.06 -8.00
N ALA A 153 -10.37 -6.61 -8.37
CA ALA A 153 -10.09 -6.10 -9.72
C ALA A 153 -10.37 -7.14 -10.80
N ARG A 154 -9.93 -8.38 -10.60
CA ARG A 154 -10.17 -9.51 -11.50
C ARG A 154 -11.66 -9.83 -11.63
N ASN A 155 -12.38 -9.90 -10.51
CA ASN A 155 -13.78 -10.30 -10.51
C ASN A 155 -14.71 -9.14 -10.91
N TYR A 156 -14.26 -7.90 -10.86
CA TYR A 156 -15.04 -6.72 -11.25
C TYR A 156 -15.55 -6.81 -12.69
N THR A 157 -14.72 -7.33 -13.59
CA THR A 157 -15.07 -7.53 -14.99
C THR A 157 -15.51 -8.97 -15.31
N ALA A 158 -14.97 -9.95 -14.59
CA ALA A 158 -15.24 -11.37 -14.85
C ALA A 158 -16.60 -11.85 -14.30
N LEU A 159 -17.08 -11.26 -13.20
CA LEU A 159 -18.37 -11.61 -12.58
C LEU A 159 -19.36 -10.45 -12.68
N SER A 160 -19.32 -9.56 -11.70
CA SER A 160 -20.01 -8.27 -11.66
C SER A 160 -19.41 -7.43 -10.52
N PRO A 161 -19.52 -6.09 -10.58
CA PRO A 161 -19.07 -5.22 -9.50
C PRO A 161 -19.65 -5.58 -8.14
N GLU A 162 -20.94 -5.94 -8.07
CA GLU A 162 -21.65 -6.27 -6.84
C GLU A 162 -21.09 -7.53 -6.17
N LYS A 163 -20.85 -8.57 -6.95
CA LYS A 163 -20.27 -9.83 -6.45
C LYS A 163 -18.80 -9.67 -6.08
N ALA A 164 -18.08 -8.85 -6.85
CA ALA A 164 -16.66 -8.63 -6.61
C ALA A 164 -16.41 -7.86 -5.31
N ILE A 165 -17.27 -6.91 -4.96
CA ILE A 165 -17.10 -6.04 -3.80
C ILE A 165 -17.58 -6.68 -2.47
N GLU A 166 -18.46 -7.67 -2.52
CA GLU A 166 -19.12 -8.24 -1.33
C GLU A 166 -18.14 -8.66 -0.23
N PRO A 167 -17.07 -9.45 -0.47
CA PRO A 167 -16.11 -9.82 0.56
C PRO A 167 -15.40 -8.60 1.16
N PHE A 168 -15.16 -7.57 0.36
CA PHE A 168 -14.47 -6.36 0.78
C PHE A 168 -15.34 -5.50 1.70
N VAL A 169 -16.64 -5.41 1.43
CA VAL A 169 -17.59 -4.71 2.31
C VAL A 169 -17.68 -5.40 3.66
N LEU A 170 -17.71 -6.74 3.70
CA LEU A 170 -17.73 -7.51 4.95
C LEU A 170 -16.44 -7.29 5.76
N ALA A 171 -15.28 -7.47 5.13
CA ALA A 171 -13.98 -7.24 5.76
C ALA A 171 -13.83 -5.79 6.25
N ALA A 172 -14.25 -4.81 5.45
CA ALA A 172 -14.25 -3.40 5.82
C ALA A 172 -15.19 -3.10 7.00
N GLY A 173 -16.36 -3.73 7.06
CA GLY A 173 -17.28 -3.65 8.20
C GLY A 173 -16.65 -4.18 9.47
N THR A 174 -15.93 -5.29 9.38
CA THR A 174 -15.18 -5.88 10.50
C THR A 174 -14.05 -4.95 10.95
N ALA A 175 -13.27 -4.38 10.03
CA ALA A 175 -12.21 -3.41 10.37
C ALA A 175 -12.79 -2.23 11.16
N ARG A 176 -13.89 -1.65 10.69
CA ARG A 176 -14.59 -0.56 11.40
C ARG A 176 -15.06 -0.96 12.79
N THR A 177 -15.63 -2.16 12.93
CA THR A 177 -16.11 -2.68 14.22
C THR A 177 -14.97 -2.90 15.21
N CYS A 178 -13.80 -3.33 14.71
CA CYS A 178 -12.59 -3.50 15.49
C CYS A 178 -11.83 -2.19 15.78
N GLY A 179 -12.30 -1.05 15.25
CA GLY A 179 -11.65 0.26 15.42
C GLY A 179 -10.37 0.42 14.61
N LEU A 180 -10.18 -0.37 13.55
CA LEU A 180 -9.05 -0.24 12.63
C LEU A 180 -9.35 0.81 11.56
N GLY A 181 -8.31 1.57 11.17
CA GLY A 181 -8.31 2.28 9.89
C GLY A 181 -8.25 1.28 8.72
N LEU A 182 -8.75 1.71 7.58
CA LEU A 182 -8.90 0.85 6.41
C LEU A 182 -8.16 1.41 5.20
N ASN A 183 -7.19 0.65 4.71
CA ASN A 183 -6.50 0.90 3.45
C ASN A 183 -6.88 -0.17 2.42
N ALA A 184 -6.71 0.14 1.15
CA ALA A 184 -6.84 -0.82 0.05
C ALA A 184 -5.75 -0.57 -1.00
N GLY A 185 -5.15 -1.64 -1.49
CA GLY A 185 -4.04 -1.50 -2.42
C GLY A 185 -3.90 -2.67 -3.38
N HIS A 186 -3.00 -2.51 -4.34
CA HIS A 186 -2.53 -3.39 -5.38
C HIS A 186 -3.14 -3.10 -6.76
N ASP A 187 -4.29 -3.67 -7.17
CA ASP A 187 -4.83 -3.63 -8.54
C ASP A 187 -6.03 -2.68 -8.73
N LEU A 188 -6.15 -1.66 -7.89
CA LEU A 188 -7.13 -0.61 -8.09
C LEU A 188 -6.76 0.25 -9.30
N SER A 189 -7.78 0.70 -10.05
CA SER A 189 -7.63 1.47 -11.26
C SER A 189 -8.77 2.47 -11.44
N LEU A 190 -8.70 3.34 -12.45
CA LEU A 190 -9.81 4.27 -12.81
C LEU A 190 -11.12 3.54 -13.12
N VAL A 191 -11.07 2.24 -13.44
CA VAL A 191 -12.26 1.44 -13.77
C VAL A 191 -13.05 1.02 -12.53
N ASN A 192 -12.36 0.65 -11.44
CA ASN A 192 -12.96 -0.03 -10.29
C ASN A 192 -12.93 0.77 -8.98
N LEU A 193 -12.11 1.82 -8.90
CA LEU A 193 -11.87 2.59 -7.66
C LEU A 193 -13.12 3.30 -7.16
N ALA A 194 -13.83 4.03 -8.02
CA ALA A 194 -15.03 4.79 -7.64
C ALA A 194 -16.12 3.89 -7.06
N TYR A 195 -16.30 2.69 -7.62
CA TYR A 195 -17.29 1.73 -7.11
C TYR A 195 -16.88 1.19 -5.73
N MET A 196 -15.60 0.92 -5.50
CA MET A 196 -15.10 0.51 -4.18
C MET A 196 -15.36 1.62 -3.15
N LYS A 197 -14.98 2.86 -3.45
CA LYS A 197 -15.20 4.01 -2.57
C LYS A 197 -16.67 4.24 -2.26
N LYS A 198 -17.55 4.11 -3.27
CA LYS A 198 -19.00 4.19 -3.08
C LYS A 198 -19.54 3.13 -2.13
N CYS A 199 -19.05 1.89 -2.22
CA CYS A 199 -19.50 0.78 -1.37
C CYS A 199 -18.87 0.80 0.03
N ILE A 200 -17.67 1.38 0.15
CA ILE A 200 -16.91 1.51 1.39
C ILE A 200 -16.55 2.99 1.62
N PRO A 201 -17.51 3.85 2.01
CA PRO A 201 -17.27 5.30 2.15
C PRO A 201 -16.22 5.67 3.20
N TRP A 202 -15.98 4.79 4.18
CA TRP A 202 -14.98 4.96 5.24
C TRP A 202 -13.60 4.39 4.89
N LEU A 203 -13.34 4.11 3.61
CA LEU A 203 -11.99 3.78 3.14
C LEU A 203 -11.09 4.99 3.33
N ASP A 204 -10.05 4.86 4.16
CA ASP A 204 -9.16 5.95 4.56
C ASP A 204 -8.09 6.25 3.51
N GLU A 205 -7.52 5.19 2.91
CA GLU A 205 -6.37 5.33 2.03
C GLU A 205 -6.39 4.29 0.91
N VAL A 206 -5.90 4.67 -0.27
CA VAL A 206 -5.60 3.74 -1.35
C VAL A 206 -4.14 3.84 -1.77
N SER A 207 -3.47 2.68 -1.92
CA SER A 207 -2.09 2.57 -2.39
C SER A 207 -2.08 2.01 -3.82
N ILE A 208 -1.94 2.89 -4.82
CA ILE A 208 -2.03 2.53 -6.24
C ILE A 208 -0.71 2.82 -6.93
N GLY A 209 -0.15 1.83 -7.61
CA GLY A 209 1.13 1.94 -8.32
C GLY A 209 1.03 1.56 -9.79
N HIS A 210 0.87 0.26 -10.10
CA HIS A 210 0.98 -0.22 -11.48
C HIS A 210 -0.02 0.43 -12.42
N ALA A 211 -1.31 0.38 -12.10
CA ALA A 211 -2.36 0.95 -12.94
C ALA A 211 -2.15 2.47 -13.15
N LEU A 212 -1.84 3.20 -12.07
CA LEU A 212 -1.60 4.63 -12.15
C LEU A 212 -0.43 4.98 -13.08
N VAL A 213 0.67 4.23 -13.01
CA VAL A 213 1.82 4.46 -13.90
C VAL A 213 1.47 4.11 -15.36
N CYS A 214 0.70 3.04 -15.59
CA CYS A 214 0.20 2.71 -16.94
C CYS A 214 -0.69 3.82 -17.52
N ASP A 215 -1.62 4.34 -16.73
CA ASP A 215 -2.50 5.44 -17.16
C ASP A 215 -1.69 6.73 -17.42
N ALA A 216 -0.64 6.97 -16.62
CA ALA A 216 0.22 8.14 -16.79
C ALA A 216 1.02 8.15 -18.11
N LEU A 217 1.24 7.00 -18.75
CA LEU A 217 1.84 6.94 -20.09
C LEU A 217 0.95 7.56 -21.17
N TYR A 218 -0.36 7.63 -20.94
CA TYR A 218 -1.33 8.18 -21.89
C TYR A 218 -1.84 9.57 -21.47
N LEU A 219 -2.02 9.82 -20.18
CA LEU A 219 -2.64 11.02 -19.64
C LEU A 219 -1.61 12.05 -19.13
N GLY A 220 -0.37 11.62 -18.93
CA GLY A 220 0.62 12.36 -18.15
C GLY A 220 0.36 12.25 -16.63
N LEU A 221 1.42 12.33 -15.83
CA LEU A 221 1.38 12.02 -14.39
C LEU A 221 0.41 12.94 -13.61
N GLU A 222 0.44 14.25 -13.89
CA GLU A 222 -0.41 15.23 -13.22
C GLU A 222 -1.90 14.96 -13.44
N ASN A 223 -2.32 14.78 -14.71
CA ASN A 223 -3.72 14.47 -15.01
C ASN A 223 -4.16 13.15 -14.41
N THR A 224 -3.29 12.14 -14.45
CA THR A 224 -3.59 10.84 -13.87
C THR A 224 -3.85 10.94 -12.38
N ILE A 225 -2.99 11.60 -11.61
CA ILE A 225 -3.17 11.77 -10.16
C ILE A 225 -4.49 12.49 -9.88
N ARG A 226 -4.82 13.54 -10.63
CA ARG A 226 -6.10 14.27 -10.49
C ARG A 226 -7.31 13.38 -10.77
N GLU A 227 -7.26 12.55 -11.82
CA GLU A 227 -8.34 11.60 -12.13
C GLU A 227 -8.55 10.57 -11.02
N TYR A 228 -7.46 10.02 -10.45
CA TYR A 228 -7.57 9.09 -9.32
C TYR A 228 -8.14 9.78 -8.08
N LYS A 229 -7.72 11.01 -7.77
CA LYS A 229 -8.26 11.81 -6.66
C LYS A 229 -9.76 12.04 -6.84
N HIS A 230 -10.18 12.47 -8.01
CA HIS A 230 -11.60 12.67 -8.32
C HIS A 230 -12.45 11.39 -8.10
N ARG A 231 -11.91 10.19 -8.40
CA ARG A 231 -12.59 8.92 -8.15
C ARG A 231 -12.77 8.57 -6.67
N ILE A 232 -12.02 9.22 -5.78
CA ILE A 232 -12.07 8.99 -4.34
C ILE A 232 -12.93 10.06 -3.65
N ASP A 233 -12.91 11.29 -4.15
CA ASP A 233 -13.53 12.44 -3.52
C ASP A 233 -15.03 12.59 -3.89
N ASP A 234 -15.47 11.98 -5.00
CA ASP A 234 -16.87 11.93 -5.47
C ASP A 234 -17.64 10.73 -4.86
#